data_31bcb99102f117909231d0f81bd76be1
#
_entry.id   31bcb99102f117909231d0f81bd76be1
#
_cell.length_a   1.000
_cell.length_b   1.000
_cell.length_c   1.000
_cell.angle_alpha   90.00
_cell.angle_beta   90.00
_cell.angle_gamma   90.00
#
_symmetry.space_group_name_H-M   'P 1'
#
loop_
_entity.id
_entity.type
_entity.pdbx_description
1 polymer ?
#
loop_
_entity_poly.entity_id
_entity_poly.type
_entity_poly.pdbx_seq_one_letter_code
_entity_poly.pdbx_strand_id
1 'polypeptide(L)'
;METTDETVAYFHEHLYSGAGALELARLAGLPVSEAHAALRRHVGVVFDICHQAVEYEDIGASLQKLVDAGIPILKLQEAAAVHVPEVTQEAVDVLARYAETIYLTQTLERKNGTITKFLNLEDAFAAWTADSGPREWRVHIHVPVFLDDLGAFRTTRFAIEEALEVHRATPLSRQLEIETYTWDMLPEDLKTGDIVEYVCREIEWVRDQLTS
;
A
#
# COMPACT_ATOMS: atom_id res chain seq x y z
N MET A 1 5.55 -11.13 -3.57
CA MET A 1 4.13 -10.96 -3.99
C MET A 1 3.84 -9.49 -3.93
N GLU A 2 3.41 -8.93 -5.01
CA GLU A 2 3.15 -7.48 -5.12
C GLU A 2 1.67 -7.19 -5.37
N THR A 3 0.95 -8.16 -5.95
CA THR A 3 -0.47 -8.00 -6.29
C THR A 3 -1.37 -8.90 -5.46
N THR A 4 -2.65 -8.54 -5.41
CA THR A 4 -3.69 -9.35 -4.74
C THR A 4 -3.84 -10.73 -5.38
N ASP A 5 -3.75 -10.83 -6.71
CA ASP A 5 -3.82 -12.12 -7.40
C ASP A 5 -2.69 -13.07 -7.03
N GLU A 6 -1.46 -12.57 -6.97
CA GLU A 6 -0.29 -13.34 -6.52
C GLU A 6 -0.46 -13.78 -5.06
N THR A 7 -0.99 -12.91 -4.21
CA THR A 7 -1.27 -13.21 -2.80
C THR A 7 -2.28 -14.34 -2.67
N VAL A 8 -3.41 -14.26 -3.38
CA VAL A 8 -4.44 -15.32 -3.37
C VAL A 8 -3.88 -16.65 -3.86
N ALA A 9 -3.13 -16.62 -4.96
CA ALA A 9 -2.48 -17.81 -5.49
C ALA A 9 -1.53 -18.44 -4.46
N TYR A 10 -0.65 -17.64 -3.85
CA TYR A 10 0.29 -18.12 -2.85
C TYR A 10 -0.40 -18.74 -1.62
N PHE A 11 -1.46 -18.09 -1.10
CA PHE A 11 -2.21 -18.64 0.03
C PHE A 11 -2.82 -20.00 -0.31
N HIS A 12 -3.44 -20.14 -1.48
CA HIS A 12 -4.10 -21.39 -1.88
C HIS A 12 -3.09 -22.51 -2.19
N GLU A 13 -2.00 -22.17 -2.89
CA GLU A 13 -1.00 -23.17 -3.30
C GLU A 13 -0.10 -23.64 -2.16
N HIS A 14 0.20 -22.76 -1.20
CA HIS A 14 1.21 -23.03 -0.16
C HIS A 14 0.61 -23.08 1.24
N LEU A 15 -0.02 -21.99 1.70
CA LEU A 15 -0.43 -21.87 3.10
C LEU A 15 -1.70 -22.67 3.42
N TYR A 16 -2.73 -22.53 2.59
CA TYR A 16 -4.03 -23.20 2.80
C TYR A 16 -4.13 -24.54 2.07
N SER A 17 -3.03 -25.01 1.52
CA SER A 17 -2.95 -26.29 0.84
C SER A 17 -2.93 -27.47 1.82
N GLY A 18 -3.19 -28.68 1.29
CA GLY A 18 -3.04 -29.90 2.06
C GLY A 18 -1.58 -30.12 2.54
N ALA A 19 -0.59 -29.68 1.74
CA ALA A 19 0.83 -29.76 2.10
C ALA A 19 1.15 -28.82 3.27
N GLY A 20 0.65 -27.59 3.25
CA GLY A 20 0.79 -26.63 4.35
C GLY A 20 0.20 -27.17 5.65
N ALA A 21 -1.03 -27.73 5.59
CA ALA A 21 -1.68 -28.33 6.73
C ALA A 21 -0.90 -29.56 7.30
N LEU A 22 -0.38 -30.41 6.44
CA LEU A 22 0.45 -31.55 6.84
C LEU A 22 1.73 -31.09 7.54
N GLU A 23 2.39 -30.08 7.02
CA GLU A 23 3.63 -29.59 7.63
C GLU A 23 3.36 -28.93 9.00
N LEU A 24 2.31 -28.11 9.12
CA LEU A 24 1.92 -27.56 10.42
C LEU A 24 1.55 -28.67 11.42
N ALA A 25 0.79 -29.68 10.99
CA ALA A 25 0.42 -30.82 11.82
C ALA A 25 1.66 -31.54 12.36
N ARG A 26 2.64 -31.78 11.50
CA ARG A 26 3.93 -32.39 11.85
C ARG A 26 4.72 -31.56 12.86
N LEU A 27 4.80 -30.24 12.65
CA LEU A 27 5.57 -29.33 13.51
C LEU A 27 4.91 -29.10 14.88
N ALA A 28 3.58 -28.98 14.90
CA ALA A 28 2.82 -28.62 16.10
C ALA A 28 2.23 -29.83 16.85
N GLY A 29 2.37 -31.04 16.30
CA GLY A 29 1.77 -32.25 16.88
C GLY A 29 0.24 -32.26 16.85
N LEU A 30 -0.35 -31.63 15.85
CA LEU A 30 -1.81 -31.48 15.72
C LEU A 30 -2.38 -32.52 14.73
N PRO A 31 -3.66 -32.89 14.85
CA PRO A 31 -4.39 -33.49 13.74
C PRO A 31 -4.39 -32.60 12.49
N VAL A 32 -4.32 -33.17 11.30
CA VAL A 32 -4.26 -32.40 10.04
C VAL A 32 -5.46 -31.45 9.88
N SER A 33 -6.65 -31.90 10.29
CA SER A 33 -7.87 -31.08 10.24
C SER A 33 -7.78 -29.85 11.16
N GLU A 34 -7.18 -30.00 12.34
CA GLU A 34 -6.95 -28.88 13.27
C GLU A 34 -5.86 -27.94 12.74
N ALA A 35 -4.80 -28.46 12.17
CA ALA A 35 -3.74 -27.67 11.53
C ALA A 35 -4.30 -26.83 10.37
N HIS A 36 -5.15 -27.42 9.53
CA HIS A 36 -5.81 -26.69 8.44
C HIS A 36 -6.72 -25.56 8.98
N ALA A 37 -7.49 -25.83 10.02
CA ALA A 37 -8.33 -24.81 10.66
C ALA A 37 -7.50 -23.71 11.33
N ALA A 38 -6.35 -24.07 11.92
CA ALA A 38 -5.43 -23.14 12.55
C ALA A 38 -4.78 -22.19 11.52
N LEU A 39 -4.35 -22.70 10.37
CA LEU A 39 -3.83 -21.86 9.28
C LEU A 39 -4.84 -20.80 8.87
N ARG A 40 -6.09 -21.18 8.60
CA ARG A 40 -7.14 -20.25 8.20
C ARG A 40 -7.53 -19.26 9.29
N ARG A 41 -7.34 -19.59 10.55
CA ARG A 41 -7.67 -18.71 11.67
C ARG A 41 -6.56 -17.74 12.03
N HIS A 42 -5.29 -18.14 11.89
CA HIS A 42 -4.16 -17.41 12.44
C HIS A 42 -3.23 -16.83 11.37
N VAL A 43 -3.40 -17.23 10.11
CA VAL A 43 -2.58 -16.73 9.00
C VAL A 43 -3.48 -15.96 8.04
N GLY A 44 -3.18 -14.70 7.86
CA GLY A 44 -3.89 -13.79 6.95
C GLY A 44 -2.94 -12.72 6.44
N VAL A 45 -3.50 -11.68 5.87
CA VAL A 45 -2.72 -10.58 5.29
C VAL A 45 -2.74 -9.34 6.19
N VAL A 46 -1.69 -8.58 6.11
CA VAL A 46 -1.70 -7.13 6.28
C VAL A 46 -2.01 -6.55 4.91
N PHE A 47 -3.12 -5.84 4.78
CA PHE A 47 -3.44 -5.14 3.55
C PHE A 47 -2.85 -3.74 3.64
N ASP A 48 -1.73 -3.56 2.94
CA ASP A 48 -1.04 -2.29 2.87
C ASP A 48 -1.61 -1.46 1.72
N ILE A 49 -2.36 -0.41 2.07
CA ILE A 49 -3.07 0.42 1.09
C ILE A 49 -2.09 1.19 0.20
N CYS A 50 -0.95 1.62 0.76
CA CYS A 50 0.08 2.31 -0.01
C CYS A 50 0.62 1.42 -1.14
N HIS A 51 1.02 0.17 -0.80
CA HIS A 51 1.53 -0.77 -1.80
C HIS A 51 0.50 -1.08 -2.88
N GLN A 52 -0.75 -1.37 -2.50
CA GLN A 52 -1.81 -1.66 -3.48
C GLN A 52 -2.07 -0.46 -4.40
N ALA A 53 -2.08 0.76 -3.83
CA ALA A 53 -2.25 1.97 -4.62
C ALA A 53 -1.08 2.19 -5.60
N VAL A 54 0.17 1.96 -5.16
CA VAL A 54 1.35 2.08 -6.03
C VAL A 54 1.30 1.06 -7.17
N GLU A 55 0.82 -0.16 -6.92
CA GLU A 55 0.62 -1.21 -7.94
C GLU A 55 -0.56 -0.93 -8.89
N TYR A 56 -1.27 0.19 -8.75
CA TYR A 56 -2.47 0.52 -9.54
C TYR A 56 -3.61 -0.48 -9.37
N GLU A 57 -3.66 -1.19 -8.26
CA GLU A 57 -4.78 -2.07 -7.96
C GLU A 57 -6.03 -1.26 -7.58
N ASP A 58 -7.19 -1.79 -7.92
CA ASP A 58 -8.49 -1.33 -7.43
C ASP A 58 -8.66 -1.82 -6.00
N ILE A 59 -8.72 -0.90 -5.06
CA ILE A 59 -8.70 -1.21 -3.62
C ILE A 59 -9.93 -2.01 -3.21
N GLY A 60 -11.12 -1.58 -3.64
CA GLY A 60 -12.36 -2.27 -3.31
C GLY A 60 -12.41 -3.67 -3.88
N ALA A 61 -12.03 -3.83 -5.15
CA ALA A 61 -11.97 -5.15 -5.80
C ALA A 61 -10.91 -6.07 -5.15
N SER A 62 -9.77 -5.53 -4.74
CA SER A 62 -8.70 -6.28 -4.06
C SER A 62 -9.15 -6.78 -2.68
N LEU A 63 -9.78 -5.92 -1.89
CA LEU A 63 -10.35 -6.28 -0.59
C LEU A 63 -11.43 -7.37 -0.76
N GLN A 64 -12.35 -7.21 -1.70
CA GLN A 64 -13.40 -8.20 -1.98
C GLN A 64 -12.81 -9.54 -2.43
N LYS A 65 -11.79 -9.53 -3.27
CA LYS A 65 -11.09 -10.74 -3.74
C LYS A 65 -10.46 -11.54 -2.60
N LEU A 66 -9.85 -10.88 -1.61
CA LEU A 66 -9.32 -11.53 -0.42
C LEU A 66 -10.43 -12.16 0.42
N VAL A 67 -11.54 -11.44 0.60
CA VAL A 67 -12.73 -11.95 1.31
C VAL A 67 -13.29 -13.18 0.61
N ASP A 68 -13.48 -13.13 -0.70
CA ASP A 68 -14.01 -14.24 -1.51
C ASP A 68 -13.07 -15.47 -1.49
N ALA A 69 -11.76 -15.23 -1.43
CA ALA A 69 -10.75 -16.28 -1.27
C ALA A 69 -10.69 -16.88 0.15
N GLY A 70 -11.44 -16.32 1.11
CA GLY A 70 -11.41 -16.74 2.51
C GLY A 70 -10.09 -16.45 3.22
N ILE A 71 -9.38 -15.40 2.79
CA ILE A 71 -8.13 -14.94 3.38
C ILE A 71 -8.47 -13.79 4.34
N PRO A 72 -8.26 -13.96 5.66
CA PRO A 72 -8.57 -12.90 6.61
C PRO A 72 -7.61 -11.72 6.47
N ILE A 73 -8.17 -10.52 6.49
CA ILE A 73 -7.42 -9.27 6.55
C ILE A 73 -7.22 -8.97 8.04
N LEU A 74 -6.02 -9.25 8.54
CA LEU A 74 -5.72 -9.13 9.96
C LEU A 74 -5.37 -7.70 10.38
N LYS A 75 -4.92 -6.89 9.42
CA LYS A 75 -4.62 -5.46 9.60
C LYS A 75 -4.85 -4.72 8.28
N LEU A 76 -5.41 -3.51 8.38
CA LEU A 76 -5.35 -2.49 7.34
C LEU A 76 -4.22 -1.52 7.70
N GLN A 77 -3.29 -1.31 6.80
CA GLN A 77 -2.19 -0.39 6.97
C GLN A 77 -2.48 0.89 6.18
N GLU A 78 -2.76 1.94 6.93
CA GLU A 78 -3.18 3.24 6.42
C GLU A 78 -1.93 4.07 6.09
N ALA A 79 -1.52 4.03 4.87
CA ALA A 79 -0.39 4.79 4.36
C ALA A 79 -0.69 5.32 2.95
N ALA A 80 -0.23 6.54 2.65
CA ALA A 80 -0.37 7.17 1.35
C ALA A 80 1.00 7.31 0.67
N ALA A 81 1.03 7.15 -0.64
CA ALA A 81 2.21 7.34 -1.46
C ALA A 81 2.14 8.64 -2.28
N VAL A 82 3.27 9.04 -2.84
CA VAL A 82 3.33 10.11 -3.83
C VAL A 82 2.63 9.68 -5.12
N HIS A 83 1.77 10.55 -5.63
CA HIS A 83 1.06 10.40 -6.90
C HIS A 83 1.34 11.58 -7.82
N VAL A 84 1.93 11.33 -8.97
CA VAL A 84 2.21 12.31 -10.03
C VAL A 84 1.27 12.04 -11.19
N PRO A 85 0.10 12.72 -11.26
CA PRO A 85 -0.90 12.45 -12.31
C PRO A 85 -0.38 12.71 -13.71
N GLU A 86 0.54 13.68 -13.86
CA GLU A 86 1.22 13.99 -15.10
C GLU A 86 2.68 14.31 -14.80
N VAL A 87 3.59 13.49 -15.36
CA VAL A 87 5.02 13.66 -15.12
C VAL A 87 5.57 14.78 -16.00
N THR A 88 5.89 15.91 -15.38
CA THR A 88 6.49 17.09 -15.97
C THR A 88 7.93 17.25 -15.48
N GLN A 89 8.71 18.15 -16.14
CA GLN A 89 10.05 18.49 -15.68
C GLN A 89 10.02 19.06 -14.25
N GLU A 90 9.03 19.89 -13.93
CA GLU A 90 8.84 20.45 -12.60
C GLU A 90 8.62 19.35 -11.54
N ALA A 91 7.75 18.39 -11.84
CA ALA A 91 7.51 17.25 -10.94
C ALA A 91 8.78 16.42 -10.73
N VAL A 92 9.54 16.15 -11.79
CA VAL A 92 10.83 15.43 -11.72
C VAL A 92 11.84 16.20 -10.85
N ASP A 93 11.98 17.52 -11.05
CA ASP A 93 12.90 18.36 -10.28
C ASP A 93 12.53 18.42 -8.79
N VAL A 94 11.24 18.42 -8.47
CA VAL A 94 10.76 18.35 -7.08
C VAL A 94 10.99 16.96 -6.50
N LEU A 95 10.61 15.89 -7.22
CA LEU A 95 10.81 14.51 -6.77
C LEU A 95 12.29 14.16 -6.54
N ALA A 96 13.20 14.77 -7.31
CA ALA A 96 14.64 14.55 -7.11
C ALA A 96 15.13 14.92 -5.69
N ARG A 97 14.37 15.75 -4.96
CA ARG A 97 14.67 16.11 -3.57
C ARG A 97 14.26 15.00 -2.59
N TYR A 98 13.40 14.09 -3.01
CA TYR A 98 12.93 12.93 -2.27
C TYR A 98 13.70 11.66 -2.65
N ALA A 99 14.60 11.74 -3.65
CA ALA A 99 15.44 10.62 -4.02
C ALA A 99 16.34 10.24 -2.84
N GLU A 100 16.16 9.05 -2.34
CA GLU A 100 16.73 8.57 -1.09
C GLU A 100 17.52 7.29 -1.36
N THR A 101 18.63 7.13 -0.66
CA THR A 101 19.53 5.99 -0.84
C THR A 101 19.35 4.89 0.21
N ILE A 102 18.60 5.16 1.28
CA ILE A 102 18.40 4.21 2.39
C ILE A 102 17.22 3.28 2.11
N TYR A 103 16.14 3.81 1.57
CA TYR A 103 14.92 3.06 1.26
C TYR A 103 14.73 2.87 -0.24
N LEU A 104 14.10 1.77 -0.62
CA LEU A 104 13.66 1.58 -2.01
C LEU A 104 12.49 2.52 -2.30
N THR A 105 12.62 3.28 -3.37
CA THR A 105 11.59 4.20 -3.87
C THR A 105 10.92 3.59 -5.11
N GLN A 106 10.33 2.39 -4.93
CA GLN A 106 9.65 1.71 -6.03
C GLN A 106 8.70 2.66 -6.75
N THR A 107 8.86 2.75 -8.07
CA THR A 107 8.08 3.66 -8.90
C THR A 107 7.38 2.89 -10.00
N LEU A 108 6.07 3.06 -10.10
CA LEU A 108 5.30 2.51 -11.21
C LEU A 108 4.83 3.62 -12.12
N GLU A 109 5.13 3.46 -13.40
CA GLU A 109 4.68 4.34 -14.48
C GLU A 109 3.46 3.73 -15.18
N ARG A 110 2.39 4.50 -15.32
CA ARG A 110 1.28 4.20 -16.21
C ARG A 110 1.32 5.08 -17.43
N LYS A 111 1.48 4.46 -18.62
CA LYS A 111 1.50 5.15 -19.91
C LYS A 111 0.67 4.38 -20.94
N ASN A 112 -0.31 5.02 -21.54
CA ASN A 112 -1.19 4.40 -22.54
C ASN A 112 -1.81 3.05 -22.09
N GLY A 113 -2.14 2.92 -20.81
CA GLY A 113 -2.70 1.69 -20.22
C GLY A 113 -1.66 0.61 -19.88
N THR A 114 -0.39 0.81 -20.20
CA THR A 114 0.69 -0.09 -19.82
C THR A 114 1.35 0.38 -18.52
N ILE A 115 1.61 -0.55 -17.61
CA ILE A 115 2.34 -0.29 -16.36
C ILE A 115 3.77 -0.80 -16.51
N THR A 116 4.74 0.07 -16.21
CA THR A 116 6.16 -0.25 -16.15
C THR A 116 6.64 -0.06 -14.72
N LYS A 117 7.36 -1.04 -14.18
CA LYS A 117 7.91 -1.00 -12.82
C LYS A 117 9.38 -0.62 -12.85
N PHE A 118 9.74 0.29 -11.98
CA PHE A 118 11.13 0.68 -11.69
C PHE A 118 11.42 0.36 -10.22
N LEU A 119 12.59 -0.19 -9.97
CA LEU A 119 12.99 -0.56 -8.60
C LEU A 119 13.17 0.69 -7.72
N ASN A 120 13.72 1.74 -8.32
CA ASN A 120 13.97 3.01 -7.65
C ASN A 120 13.52 4.17 -8.54
N LEU A 121 13.33 5.33 -7.90
CA LEU A 121 12.94 6.58 -8.56
C LEU A 121 13.99 7.04 -9.58
N GLU A 122 15.27 6.81 -9.32
CA GLU A 122 16.37 7.15 -10.23
C GLU A 122 16.27 6.38 -11.56
N ASP A 123 15.82 5.12 -11.52
CA ASP A 123 15.61 4.33 -12.74
C ASP A 123 14.46 4.93 -13.58
N ALA A 124 13.42 5.43 -12.92
CA ALA A 124 12.32 6.12 -13.57
C ALA A 124 12.77 7.44 -14.17
N PHE A 125 13.62 8.22 -13.47
CA PHE A 125 14.21 9.44 -14.00
C PHE A 125 15.09 9.17 -15.24
N ALA A 126 15.91 8.12 -15.20
CA ALA A 126 16.76 7.74 -16.32
C ALA A 126 15.96 7.32 -17.57
N ALA A 127 14.77 6.74 -17.36
CA ALA A 127 13.89 6.31 -18.44
C ALA A 127 12.98 7.45 -18.97
N TRP A 128 12.85 8.53 -18.21
CA TRP A 128 11.98 9.65 -18.57
C TRP A 128 12.64 10.63 -19.53
N THR A 129 11.86 11.13 -20.50
CA THR A 129 12.20 12.25 -21.35
C THR A 129 10.98 13.14 -21.56
N ALA A 130 11.17 14.45 -21.60
CA ALA A 130 10.10 15.44 -21.73
C ALA A 130 9.20 15.22 -22.95
N ASP A 131 9.77 14.73 -24.05
CA ASP A 131 9.06 14.55 -25.33
C ASP A 131 8.33 13.20 -25.45
N SER A 132 8.32 12.38 -24.42
CA SER A 132 7.80 11.01 -24.49
C SER A 132 6.28 10.86 -24.26
N GLY A 133 5.56 11.97 -24.14
CA GLY A 133 4.10 12.02 -23.98
C GLY A 133 3.63 11.84 -22.54
N PRO A 134 2.32 12.03 -22.30
CA PRO A 134 1.76 12.01 -20.94
C PRO A 134 1.91 10.65 -20.29
N ARG A 135 2.25 10.66 -19.01
CA ARG A 135 2.41 9.50 -18.14
C ARG A 135 2.12 9.87 -16.69
N GLU A 136 1.71 8.91 -15.93
CA GLU A 136 1.46 9.00 -14.50
C GLU A 136 2.49 8.16 -13.76
N TRP A 137 2.98 8.66 -12.62
CA TRP A 137 3.80 7.89 -11.70
C TRP A 137 3.12 7.76 -10.34
N ARG A 138 3.27 6.58 -9.72
CA ARG A 138 3.05 6.37 -8.30
C ARG A 138 4.36 5.89 -7.70
N VAL A 139 4.79 6.59 -6.65
CA VAL A 139 6.12 6.40 -6.06
C VAL A 139 5.93 5.99 -4.60
N HIS A 140 6.53 4.89 -4.22
CA HIS A 140 6.48 4.39 -2.85
C HIS A 140 7.36 5.25 -1.93
N ILE A 141 6.87 6.43 -1.64
CA ILE A 141 7.39 7.36 -0.63
C ILE A 141 6.19 7.73 0.21
N HIS A 142 6.23 7.43 1.51
CA HIS A 142 5.11 7.73 2.41
C HIS A 142 4.97 9.23 2.61
N VAL A 143 3.73 9.69 2.52
CA VAL A 143 3.33 11.08 2.70
C VAL A 143 2.14 11.16 3.66
N PRO A 144 1.87 12.34 4.27
CA PRO A 144 0.78 12.47 5.24
C PRO A 144 -0.56 12.00 4.67
N VAL A 145 -1.24 11.08 5.38
CA VAL A 145 -2.53 10.53 4.93
C VAL A 145 -3.64 11.57 4.87
N PHE A 146 -3.54 12.67 5.65
CA PHE A 146 -4.51 13.76 5.65
C PHE A 146 -4.30 14.79 4.52
N LEU A 147 -3.21 14.72 3.77
CA LEU A 147 -2.95 15.59 2.63
C LEU A 147 -3.31 14.90 1.31
N ASP A 148 -3.96 15.62 0.41
CA ASP A 148 -4.25 15.17 -0.94
C ASP A 148 -3.38 15.87 -1.99
N ASP A 149 -2.98 17.10 -1.71
CA ASP A 149 -2.20 17.97 -2.60
C ASP A 149 -0.87 18.35 -1.90
N LEU A 150 0.23 18.14 -2.60
CA LEU A 150 1.59 18.46 -2.18
C LEU A 150 2.25 19.49 -3.12
N GLY A 151 1.42 20.24 -3.89
CA GLY A 151 1.86 21.26 -4.83
C GLY A 151 2.23 20.67 -6.19
N ALA A 152 3.47 20.24 -6.39
CA ALA A 152 3.93 19.66 -7.66
C ALA A 152 3.32 18.28 -7.97
N PHE A 153 2.78 17.59 -6.97
CA PHE A 153 2.15 16.27 -7.10
C PHE A 153 1.04 16.09 -6.06
N ARG A 154 0.31 14.99 -6.19
CA ARG A 154 -0.78 14.56 -5.31
C ARG A 154 -0.34 13.39 -4.43
N THR A 155 -1.27 12.86 -3.65
CA THR A 155 -1.07 11.65 -2.87
C THR A 155 -2.04 10.55 -3.31
N THR A 156 -1.77 9.31 -2.87
CA THR A 156 -2.71 8.18 -3.04
C THR A 156 -3.76 8.12 -1.92
N ARG A 157 -4.06 9.23 -1.24
CA ARG A 157 -5.06 9.30 -0.17
C ARG A 157 -6.43 8.74 -0.59
N PHE A 158 -6.80 8.91 -1.86
CA PHE A 158 -8.05 8.35 -2.41
C PHE A 158 -8.17 6.83 -2.17
N ALA A 159 -7.05 6.11 -2.15
CA ALA A 159 -7.03 4.67 -1.89
C ALA A 159 -7.38 4.34 -0.44
N ILE A 160 -6.94 5.17 0.51
CA ILE A 160 -7.32 5.05 1.92
C ILE A 160 -8.81 5.35 2.08
N GLU A 161 -9.31 6.42 1.46
CA GLU A 161 -10.74 6.79 1.48
C GLU A 161 -11.61 5.63 0.98
N GLU A 162 -11.22 4.98 -0.12
CA GLU A 162 -11.92 3.81 -0.68
C GLU A 162 -11.87 2.61 0.28
N ALA A 163 -10.70 2.29 0.83
CA ALA A 163 -10.55 1.19 1.79
C ALA A 163 -11.41 1.39 3.05
N LEU A 164 -11.44 2.61 3.58
CA LEU A 164 -12.24 2.97 4.77
C LEU A 164 -13.74 2.94 4.46
N GLU A 165 -14.17 3.33 3.26
CA GLU A 165 -15.57 3.20 2.82
C GLU A 165 -16.01 1.72 2.81
N VAL A 166 -15.21 0.84 2.22
CA VAL A 166 -15.47 -0.61 2.24
C VAL A 166 -15.49 -1.13 3.67
N HIS A 167 -14.53 -0.73 4.51
CA HIS A 167 -14.44 -1.15 5.90
C HIS A 167 -15.64 -0.68 6.76
N ARG A 168 -16.15 0.54 6.53
CA ARG A 168 -17.37 1.05 7.19
C ARG A 168 -18.59 0.21 6.82
N ALA A 169 -18.73 -0.13 5.54
CA ALA A 169 -19.86 -0.95 5.07
C ALA A 169 -19.79 -2.38 5.60
N THR A 170 -18.59 -2.95 5.65
CA THR A 170 -18.36 -4.32 6.13
C THR A 170 -17.00 -4.36 6.86
N PRO A 171 -16.98 -4.39 8.21
CA PRO A 171 -15.73 -4.42 8.95
C PRO A 171 -14.84 -5.60 8.56
N LEU A 172 -13.66 -5.31 7.99
CA LEU A 172 -12.73 -6.31 7.46
C LEU A 172 -11.64 -6.69 8.47
N SER A 173 -11.25 -5.76 9.33
CA SER A 173 -10.19 -5.95 10.32
C SER A 173 -10.54 -5.26 11.64
N ARG A 174 -9.91 -5.71 12.72
CA ARG A 174 -9.97 -5.04 14.03
C ARG A 174 -8.76 -4.14 14.29
N GLN A 175 -7.80 -4.15 13.36
CA GLN A 175 -6.54 -3.42 13.48
C GLN A 175 -6.41 -2.51 12.27
N LEU A 176 -6.38 -1.21 12.53
CA LEU A 176 -6.01 -0.17 11.58
C LEU A 176 -4.73 0.47 12.13
N GLU A 177 -3.72 0.62 11.30
CA GLU A 177 -2.41 1.11 11.71
C GLU A 177 -1.95 2.21 10.76
N ILE A 178 -1.57 3.36 11.34
CA ILE A 178 -0.86 4.41 10.61
C ILE A 178 0.60 4.02 10.48
N GLU A 179 1.17 4.15 9.30
CA GLU A 179 2.60 3.91 9.06
C GLU A 179 3.31 5.19 8.60
N THR A 180 4.10 5.80 9.49
CA THR A 180 4.80 7.09 9.26
C THR A 180 6.31 6.93 9.47
N TYR A 181 6.96 5.98 8.79
CA TYR A 181 8.39 5.73 8.96
C TYR A 181 9.29 6.74 8.22
N THR A 182 8.75 7.51 7.30
CA THR A 182 9.51 8.47 6.48
C THR A 182 9.53 9.89 7.04
N TRP A 183 9.09 10.10 8.28
CA TRP A 183 9.04 11.43 8.90
C TRP A 183 10.35 12.22 8.78
N ASP A 184 11.48 11.59 9.07
CA ASP A 184 12.78 12.25 9.05
C ASP A 184 13.21 12.68 7.64
N MET A 185 12.65 12.06 6.63
CA MET A 185 12.96 12.27 5.20
C MET A 185 12.02 13.27 4.52
N LEU A 186 10.90 13.60 5.16
CA LEU A 186 9.98 14.58 4.60
C LEU A 186 10.67 15.94 4.50
N PRO A 187 10.44 16.70 3.42
CA PRO A 187 10.83 18.12 3.34
C PRO A 187 10.30 18.91 4.54
N GLU A 188 11.07 19.90 4.97
CA GLU A 188 10.77 20.70 6.16
C GLU A 188 9.41 21.43 6.08
N ASP A 189 8.99 21.81 4.89
CA ASP A 189 7.70 22.44 4.61
C ASP A 189 6.48 21.51 4.81
N LEU A 190 6.71 20.20 4.78
CA LEU A 190 5.70 19.17 5.09
C LEU A 190 5.74 18.74 6.57
N LYS A 191 6.83 19.02 7.29
CA LYS A 191 6.97 18.75 8.73
C LYS A 191 6.28 19.83 9.55
N THR A 192 4.97 19.71 9.72
CA THR A 192 4.20 20.64 10.56
C THR A 192 4.10 20.15 11.99
N GLY A 193 4.84 20.75 12.93
CA GLY A 193 4.88 20.31 14.32
C GLY A 193 5.94 19.24 14.57
N ASP A 194 5.81 18.50 15.67
CA ASP A 194 6.65 17.34 15.95
C ASP A 194 5.99 16.04 15.43
N ILE A 195 6.75 14.94 15.47
CA ILE A 195 6.27 13.64 14.97
C ILE A 195 5.01 13.15 15.72
N VAL A 196 4.87 13.48 17.01
CA VAL A 196 3.73 13.05 17.82
C VAL A 196 2.47 13.77 17.35
N GLU A 197 2.55 15.10 17.18
CA GLU A 197 1.45 15.91 16.66
C GLU A 197 1.04 15.44 15.25
N TYR A 198 2.03 15.11 14.44
CA TYR A 198 1.82 14.63 13.09
C TYR A 198 1.06 13.29 13.07
N VAL A 199 1.53 12.28 13.80
CA VAL A 199 0.85 10.98 13.91
C VAL A 199 -0.55 11.12 14.53
N CYS A 200 -0.72 12.02 15.52
CA CYS A 200 -2.04 12.31 16.07
C CYS A 200 -3.01 12.82 14.99
N ARG A 201 -2.58 13.74 14.12
CA ARG A 201 -3.39 14.25 13.01
C ARG A 201 -3.77 13.16 12.01
N GLU A 202 -2.85 12.23 11.72
CA GLU A 202 -3.15 11.10 10.83
C GLU A 202 -4.19 10.18 11.46
N ILE A 203 -4.05 9.83 12.74
CA ILE A 203 -5.03 9.01 13.47
C ILE A 203 -6.39 9.71 13.52
N GLU A 204 -6.41 11.01 13.80
CA GLU A 204 -7.64 11.79 13.84
C GLU A 204 -8.33 11.82 12.48
N TRP A 205 -7.58 12.02 11.41
CA TRP A 205 -8.12 12.03 10.06
C TRP A 205 -8.76 10.66 9.71
N VAL A 206 -8.06 9.54 9.94
CA VAL A 206 -8.60 8.18 9.69
C VAL A 206 -9.84 7.93 10.53
N ARG A 207 -9.82 8.28 11.82
CA ARG A 207 -10.98 8.15 12.71
C ARG A 207 -12.18 8.95 12.20
N ASP A 208 -11.97 10.16 11.72
CA ASP A 208 -13.03 11.02 11.21
C ASP A 208 -13.64 10.46 9.91
N GLN A 209 -12.80 9.84 9.05
CA GLN A 209 -13.29 9.08 7.88
C GLN A 209 -14.15 7.88 8.26
N LEU A 210 -13.89 7.22 9.39
CA LEU A 210 -14.69 6.08 9.85
C LEU A 210 -16.05 6.48 10.45
N THR A 211 -16.20 7.73 10.88
CA THR A 211 -17.40 8.23 11.56
C THR A 211 -18.28 9.13 10.67
N SER A 212 -17.80 9.52 9.49
CA SER A 212 -18.54 10.28 8.48
C SER A 212 -19.31 9.35 7.54
#